data_da4c7477cda6fcf7fd42e52e81c54497
#
_entry.id   da4c7477cda6fcf7fd42e52e81c54497
#
_cell.length_a   1.000
_cell.length_b   1.000
_cell.length_c   1.000
_cell.angle_alpha   90.00
_cell.angle_beta   90.00
_cell.angle_gamma   90.00
#
_symmetry.space_group_name_H-M   'P 1'
#
loop_
_entity.id
_entity.type
_entity.pdbx_description
1 polymer ?
#
loop_
_entity_poly.entity_id
_entity_poly.type
_entity_poly.pdbx_seq_one_letter_code
_entity_poly.pdbx_strand_id
1 'polypeptide(L)'
;MLIKTVFNEQDEANFVVSSIMMDYNRGRNWKENAILYRMNAQSNALEYAFKRNGVPYQVVGGTKFFERAEVKDMLAYLAVINNPSDDLRLRRIINNPPRGIGNTTIERVQDLASEQGVPMMAVLQHAGEYAVLKSAAGKLERFAQLIAALREMADAMELAEFYDAVCEQTSYVRTLQEKGDVESRGRLENVQELKSNIVSFLENDPEDATLSGFLNEIALYTDLDSATSDNCVTMMTMHSAKGLEFPCVYVVGVEEGIFPGERVRYNDEEVEEERRLCYVAMTRAKERLTMTCTRQRMLFGRTSVSEPSRFLEEVPSENADWVGRQAQGT
;
A
#
# COMPACT_ATOMS: atom_id res chain seq x y z
N MET A 1 -22.75 2.94 -20.01
CA MET A 1 -21.60 2.94 -19.05
C MET A 1 -21.86 4.02 -18.03
N LEU A 2 -21.40 3.84 -16.77
CA LEU A 2 -21.51 4.85 -15.72
C LEU A 2 -20.13 5.50 -15.48
N ILE A 3 -20.05 6.82 -15.44
CA ILE A 3 -18.91 7.57 -14.91
C ILE A 3 -19.35 8.24 -13.61
N LYS A 4 -18.59 8.03 -12.53
CA LYS A 4 -18.93 8.55 -11.21
C LYS A 4 -17.80 9.40 -10.66
N THR A 5 -18.06 10.68 -10.41
CA THR A 5 -17.16 11.53 -9.64
C THR A 5 -17.58 11.48 -8.17
N VAL A 6 -16.64 11.21 -7.29
CA VAL A 6 -16.82 11.18 -5.84
C VAL A 6 -15.89 12.20 -5.17
N PHE A 7 -15.94 12.33 -3.85
CA PHE A 7 -15.15 13.36 -3.20
C PHE A 7 -13.68 12.96 -3.07
N ASN A 8 -13.40 11.77 -2.50
CA ASN A 8 -12.04 11.25 -2.29
C ASN A 8 -11.96 9.74 -2.52
N GLU A 9 -10.78 9.13 -2.31
CA GLU A 9 -10.52 7.70 -2.47
C GLU A 9 -11.32 6.81 -1.51
N GLN A 10 -11.66 7.29 -0.31
CA GLN A 10 -12.49 6.55 0.63
C GLN A 10 -13.95 6.49 0.14
N ASP A 11 -14.47 7.62 -0.36
CA ASP A 11 -15.78 7.67 -0.99
C ASP A 11 -15.83 6.81 -2.26
N GLU A 12 -14.73 6.76 -3.03
CA GLU A 12 -14.59 5.89 -4.20
C GLU A 12 -14.70 4.42 -3.80
N ALA A 13 -13.91 4.00 -2.82
CA ALA A 13 -13.92 2.63 -2.32
C ALA A 13 -15.28 2.25 -1.73
N ASN A 14 -15.90 3.13 -0.94
CA ASN A 14 -17.23 2.93 -0.34
C ASN A 14 -18.32 2.84 -1.42
N PHE A 15 -18.26 3.68 -2.47
CA PHE A 15 -19.18 3.61 -3.59
C PHE A 15 -19.08 2.27 -4.32
N VAL A 16 -17.86 1.80 -4.60
CA VAL A 16 -17.63 0.51 -5.28
C VAL A 16 -18.16 -0.64 -4.43
N VAL A 17 -17.78 -0.71 -3.14
CA VAL A 17 -18.25 -1.75 -2.23
C VAL A 17 -19.77 -1.77 -2.12
N SER A 18 -20.39 -0.60 -1.90
CA SER A 18 -21.84 -0.50 -1.77
C SER A 18 -22.58 -0.92 -3.05
N SER A 19 -22.03 -0.58 -4.21
CA SER A 19 -22.59 -0.99 -5.50
C SER A 19 -22.53 -2.51 -5.68
N ILE A 20 -21.42 -3.13 -5.32
CA ILE A 20 -21.23 -4.59 -5.39
C ILE A 20 -22.14 -5.30 -4.38
N MET A 21 -22.28 -4.78 -3.15
CA MET A 21 -23.19 -5.32 -2.16
C MET A 21 -24.66 -5.25 -2.60
N MET A 22 -25.06 -4.14 -3.21
CA MET A 22 -26.42 -4.02 -3.79
C MET A 22 -26.68 -5.07 -4.87
N ASP A 23 -25.70 -5.33 -5.72
CA ASP A 23 -25.81 -6.36 -6.75
C ASP A 23 -25.87 -7.77 -6.15
N TYR A 24 -25.07 -8.04 -5.14
CA TYR A 24 -25.12 -9.31 -4.41
C TYR A 24 -26.50 -9.55 -3.78
N ASN A 25 -27.08 -8.55 -3.15
CA ASN A 25 -28.43 -8.61 -2.57
C ASN A 25 -29.53 -8.82 -3.63
N ARG A 26 -29.23 -8.52 -4.91
CA ARG A 26 -30.12 -8.81 -6.07
C ARG A 26 -29.84 -10.16 -6.72
N GLY A 27 -28.97 -10.99 -6.12
CA GLY A 27 -28.67 -12.34 -6.57
C GLY A 27 -27.43 -12.51 -7.44
N ARG A 28 -26.61 -11.47 -7.64
CA ARG A 28 -25.34 -11.56 -8.37
C ARG A 28 -24.24 -12.14 -7.47
N ASN A 29 -23.34 -12.95 -8.00
CA ASN A 29 -22.22 -13.49 -7.23
C ASN A 29 -21.08 -12.46 -7.10
N TRP A 30 -20.30 -12.54 -6.00
CA TRP A 30 -19.11 -11.69 -5.82
C TRP A 30 -18.12 -11.79 -6.97
N LYS A 31 -17.84 -13.02 -7.44
CA LYS A 31 -16.89 -13.32 -8.53
C LYS A 31 -17.26 -12.73 -9.90
N GLU A 32 -18.46 -12.21 -10.06
CA GLU A 32 -18.90 -11.54 -11.28
C GLU A 32 -18.39 -10.09 -11.36
N ASN A 33 -17.77 -9.59 -10.28
CA ASN A 33 -17.28 -8.23 -10.20
C ASN A 33 -15.75 -8.20 -10.21
N ALA A 34 -15.18 -7.29 -11.02
CA ALA A 34 -13.77 -6.98 -11.02
C ALA A 34 -13.52 -5.49 -10.83
N ILE A 35 -12.44 -5.18 -10.11
CA ILE A 35 -11.94 -3.82 -9.89
C ILE A 35 -10.57 -3.72 -10.53
N LEU A 36 -10.43 -2.76 -11.44
CA LEU A 36 -9.21 -2.51 -12.19
C LEU A 36 -8.64 -1.16 -11.77
N TYR A 37 -7.37 -1.13 -11.43
CA TYR A 37 -6.62 0.07 -11.07
C TYR A 37 -5.31 0.17 -11.83
N ARG A 38 -4.76 1.38 -11.93
CA ARG A 38 -3.51 1.63 -12.67
C ARG A 38 -2.28 1.30 -11.83
N MET A 39 -2.29 1.63 -10.56
CA MET A 39 -1.17 1.49 -9.61
C MET A 39 -1.55 0.54 -8.48
N ASN A 40 -0.59 -0.28 -8.04
CA ASN A 40 -0.80 -1.19 -6.91
C ASN A 40 -1.18 -0.47 -5.60
N ALA A 41 -0.67 0.74 -5.38
CA ALA A 41 -1.00 1.56 -4.22
C ALA A 41 -2.50 1.82 -4.08
N GLN A 42 -3.24 1.99 -5.20
CA GLN A 42 -4.68 2.24 -5.18
C GLN A 42 -5.50 1.10 -4.54
N SER A 43 -4.96 -0.14 -4.49
CA SER A 43 -5.67 -1.25 -3.84
C SER A 43 -5.86 -1.06 -2.35
N ASN A 44 -5.01 -0.27 -1.69
CA ASN A 44 -5.00 -0.07 -0.25
C ASN A 44 -6.36 0.41 0.29
N ALA A 45 -6.87 1.54 -0.20
CA ALA A 45 -8.18 2.07 0.21
C ALA A 45 -9.34 1.12 -0.12
N LEU A 46 -9.26 0.45 -1.28
CA LEU A 46 -10.26 -0.55 -1.68
C LEU A 46 -10.25 -1.75 -0.73
N GLU A 47 -9.08 -2.34 -0.49
CA GLU A 47 -8.92 -3.48 0.41
C GLU A 47 -9.45 -3.16 1.81
N TYR A 48 -9.16 -1.94 2.31
CA TYR A 48 -9.67 -1.47 3.60
C TYR A 48 -11.21 -1.43 3.62
N ALA A 49 -11.83 -0.83 2.60
CA ALA A 49 -13.29 -0.75 2.51
C ALA A 49 -13.95 -2.14 2.37
N PHE A 50 -13.37 -3.04 1.56
CA PHE A 50 -13.87 -4.39 1.37
C PHE A 50 -13.82 -5.21 2.67
N LYS A 51 -12.70 -5.15 3.37
CA LYS A 51 -12.50 -5.86 4.63
C LYS A 51 -13.44 -5.34 5.71
N ARG A 52 -13.58 -4.04 5.85
CA ARG A 52 -14.49 -3.39 6.82
C ARG A 52 -15.95 -3.77 6.59
N ASN A 53 -16.36 -4.00 5.35
CA ASN A 53 -17.72 -4.38 4.99
C ASN A 53 -17.93 -5.90 4.90
N GLY A 54 -16.92 -6.72 5.21
CA GLY A 54 -17.00 -8.17 5.16
C GLY A 54 -17.20 -8.74 3.75
N VAL A 55 -16.83 -8.00 2.71
CA VAL A 55 -16.93 -8.44 1.31
C VAL A 55 -15.68 -9.22 0.93
N PRO A 56 -15.79 -10.50 0.54
CA PRO A 56 -14.63 -11.30 0.19
C PRO A 56 -13.99 -10.82 -1.12
N TYR A 57 -12.67 -10.71 -1.13
CA TYR A 57 -11.89 -10.29 -2.30
C TYR A 57 -10.58 -11.04 -2.43
N GLN A 58 -10.04 -11.05 -3.65
CA GLN A 58 -8.69 -11.52 -3.97
C GLN A 58 -7.95 -10.50 -4.82
N VAL A 59 -6.63 -10.44 -4.68
CA VAL A 59 -5.75 -9.65 -5.54
C VAL A 59 -5.05 -10.57 -6.53
N VAL A 60 -5.29 -10.37 -7.81
CA VAL A 60 -4.69 -11.18 -8.89
C VAL A 60 -3.44 -10.49 -9.43
N GLY A 61 -2.37 -11.26 -9.57
CA GLY A 61 -1.06 -10.75 -10.01
C GLY A 61 -0.27 -10.03 -8.92
N GLY A 62 -0.69 -10.15 -7.67
CA GLY A 62 -0.03 -9.55 -6.51
C GLY A 62 -0.49 -10.18 -5.19
N THR A 63 -0.17 -9.52 -4.09
CA THR A 63 -0.58 -9.86 -2.73
C THR A 63 -1.36 -8.71 -2.10
N LYS A 64 -2.17 -8.98 -1.09
CA LYS A 64 -2.88 -7.97 -0.30
C LYS A 64 -1.88 -6.95 0.26
N PHE A 65 -2.31 -5.69 0.42
CA PHE A 65 -1.41 -4.58 0.74
C PHE A 65 -0.53 -4.85 1.97
N PHE A 66 -1.12 -5.23 3.09
CA PHE A 66 -0.38 -5.52 4.33
C PHE A 66 0.39 -6.85 4.30
N GLU A 67 0.19 -7.68 3.29
CA GLU A 67 0.97 -8.90 3.07
C GLU A 67 2.22 -8.70 2.22
N ARG A 68 2.34 -7.55 1.53
CA ARG A 68 3.48 -7.21 0.69
C ARG A 68 4.77 -7.16 1.51
N ALA A 69 5.85 -7.70 0.94
CA ALA A 69 7.11 -7.85 1.66
C ALA A 69 7.65 -6.51 2.18
N GLU A 70 7.64 -5.47 1.36
CA GLU A 70 8.09 -4.12 1.70
C GLU A 70 7.24 -3.43 2.75
N VAL A 71 5.92 -3.66 2.74
CA VAL A 71 5.00 -3.14 3.77
C VAL A 71 5.25 -3.85 5.10
N LYS A 72 5.40 -5.18 5.09
CA LYS A 72 5.79 -5.95 6.28
C LYS A 72 7.14 -5.54 6.83
N ASP A 73 8.10 -5.18 5.97
CA ASP A 73 9.42 -4.71 6.39
C ASP A 73 9.31 -3.37 7.12
N MET A 74 8.55 -2.41 6.57
CA MET A 74 8.36 -1.11 7.22
C MET A 74 7.59 -1.23 8.53
N LEU A 75 6.53 -2.06 8.57
CA LEU A 75 5.82 -2.35 9.82
C LEU A 75 6.71 -3.04 10.84
N ALA A 76 7.66 -3.88 10.42
CA ALA A 76 8.62 -4.50 11.31
C ALA A 76 9.61 -3.48 11.89
N TYR A 77 10.06 -2.49 11.10
CA TYR A 77 10.83 -1.36 11.62
C TYR A 77 10.06 -0.60 12.70
N LEU A 78 8.85 -0.17 12.38
CA LEU A 78 7.99 0.56 13.32
C LEU A 78 7.76 -0.25 14.61
N ALA A 79 7.52 -1.55 14.49
CA ALA A 79 7.29 -2.42 15.65
C ALA A 79 8.54 -2.60 16.52
N VAL A 80 9.74 -2.78 15.91
CA VAL A 80 11.01 -2.88 16.67
C VAL A 80 11.38 -1.57 17.34
N ILE A 81 11.09 -0.43 16.72
CA ILE A 81 11.27 0.89 17.33
C ILE A 81 10.35 1.04 18.54
N ASN A 82 9.07 0.64 18.40
CA ASN A 82 8.11 0.66 19.51
C ASN A 82 8.49 -0.31 20.64
N ASN A 83 8.87 -1.54 20.26
CA ASN A 83 9.26 -2.60 21.19
C ASN A 83 10.57 -3.29 20.75
N PRO A 84 11.73 -2.88 21.27
CA PRO A 84 13.03 -3.49 20.94
C PRO A 84 13.20 -4.96 21.35
N SER A 85 12.26 -5.51 22.13
CA SER A 85 12.26 -6.93 22.50
C SER A 85 11.55 -7.84 21.50
N ASP A 86 11.05 -7.30 20.38
CA ASP A 86 10.43 -8.09 19.31
C ASP A 86 11.50 -8.72 18.40
N ASP A 87 12.07 -9.81 18.86
CA ASP A 87 13.14 -10.53 18.17
C ASP A 87 12.71 -11.06 16.80
N LEU A 88 11.41 -11.42 16.63
CA LEU A 88 10.89 -11.92 15.37
C LEU A 88 10.97 -10.84 14.27
N ARG A 89 10.49 -9.64 14.59
CA ARG A 89 10.52 -8.51 13.66
C ARG A 89 11.93 -7.95 13.49
N LEU A 90 12.75 -7.99 14.56
CA LEU A 90 14.16 -7.62 14.49
C LEU A 90 14.93 -8.46 13.47
N ARG A 91 14.75 -9.79 13.47
CA ARG A 91 15.39 -10.70 12.51
C ARG A 91 15.02 -10.37 11.06
N ARG A 92 13.80 -9.89 10.84
CA ARG A 92 13.33 -9.51 9.51
C ARG A 92 14.09 -8.32 8.95
N ILE A 93 14.37 -7.31 9.77
CA ILE A 93 14.89 -6.01 9.33
C ILE A 93 16.40 -5.82 9.51
N ILE A 94 17.06 -6.59 10.34
CA ILE A 94 18.47 -6.39 10.72
C ILE A 94 19.42 -6.33 9.51
N ASN A 95 19.13 -7.08 8.46
CA ASN A 95 19.88 -7.07 7.21
C ASN A 95 19.02 -6.69 5.99
N ASN A 96 17.94 -5.98 6.19
CA ASN A 96 17.05 -5.49 5.14
C ASN A 96 16.71 -4.01 5.37
N PRO A 97 17.29 -3.07 4.58
CA PRO A 97 18.21 -3.28 3.45
C PRO A 97 19.52 -3.97 3.82
N PRO A 98 20.28 -4.51 2.83
CA PRO A 98 21.52 -5.24 3.10
C PRO A 98 22.56 -4.41 3.85
N ARG A 99 22.99 -4.90 5.03
CA ARG A 99 24.02 -4.27 5.89
C ARG A 99 25.26 -5.11 6.01
N GLY A 100 25.33 -6.23 5.25
CA GLY A 100 26.42 -7.20 5.34
C GLY A 100 26.42 -7.97 6.67
N ILE A 101 25.25 -8.19 7.24
CA ILE A 101 25.02 -9.04 8.42
C ILE A 101 24.42 -10.34 7.89
N GLY A 102 25.26 -11.40 7.85
CA GLY A 102 24.83 -12.70 7.31
C GLY A 102 23.98 -13.51 8.28
N ASN A 103 23.24 -14.50 7.76
CA ASN A 103 22.36 -15.36 8.55
C ASN A 103 23.09 -16.06 9.72
N THR A 104 24.29 -16.56 9.51
CA THR A 104 25.10 -17.18 10.57
C THR A 104 25.40 -16.21 11.72
N THR A 105 25.56 -14.91 11.43
CA THR A 105 25.74 -13.90 12.47
C THR A 105 24.45 -13.69 13.25
N ILE A 106 23.31 -13.65 12.56
CA ILE A 106 21.98 -13.48 13.16
C ILE A 106 21.66 -14.69 14.06
N GLU A 107 21.95 -15.89 13.61
CA GLU A 107 21.78 -17.12 14.41
C GLU A 107 22.62 -17.07 15.69
N ARG A 108 23.91 -16.67 15.61
CA ARG A 108 24.78 -16.51 16.79
C ARG A 108 24.25 -15.47 17.78
N VAL A 109 23.70 -14.36 17.28
CA VAL A 109 23.05 -13.35 18.14
C VAL A 109 21.84 -13.95 18.85
N GLN A 110 21.03 -14.74 18.15
CA GLN A 110 19.86 -15.41 18.72
C GLN A 110 20.25 -16.44 19.78
N ASP A 111 21.28 -17.25 19.51
CA ASP A 111 21.79 -18.25 20.46
C ASP A 111 22.24 -17.56 21.75
N LEU A 112 23.06 -16.50 21.65
CA LEU A 112 23.53 -15.73 22.79
C LEU A 112 22.37 -15.08 23.57
N ALA A 113 21.39 -14.52 22.86
CA ALA A 113 20.20 -13.94 23.48
C ALA A 113 19.41 -15.00 24.27
N SER A 114 19.23 -16.18 23.69
CA SER A 114 18.55 -17.32 24.31
C SER A 114 19.30 -17.86 25.52
N GLU A 115 20.63 -18.01 25.43
CA GLU A 115 21.49 -18.47 26.54
C GLU A 115 21.47 -17.54 27.73
N GLN A 116 21.37 -16.22 27.49
CA GLN A 116 21.35 -15.21 28.53
C GLN A 116 19.95 -14.81 29.01
N GLY A 117 18.91 -15.26 28.32
CA GLY A 117 17.52 -14.89 28.63
C GLY A 117 17.24 -13.41 28.40
N VAL A 118 17.90 -12.78 27.40
CA VAL A 118 17.72 -11.36 27.05
C VAL A 118 17.24 -11.20 25.60
N PRO A 119 16.63 -10.07 25.24
CA PRO A 119 16.29 -9.79 23.84
C PRO A 119 17.55 -9.72 22.94
N MET A 120 17.41 -10.07 21.67
CA MET A 120 18.49 -9.94 20.68
C MET A 120 19.07 -8.52 20.63
N MET A 121 18.25 -7.50 20.78
CA MET A 121 18.70 -6.10 20.79
C MET A 121 19.77 -5.84 21.87
N ALA A 122 19.64 -6.44 23.04
CA ALA A 122 20.65 -6.29 24.12
C ALA A 122 22.00 -6.89 23.69
N VAL A 123 21.99 -8.04 22.99
CA VAL A 123 23.22 -8.63 22.43
C VAL A 123 23.81 -7.75 21.34
N LEU A 124 22.97 -7.12 20.49
CA LEU A 124 23.44 -6.21 19.43
C LEU A 124 24.14 -4.98 20.01
N GLN A 125 23.64 -4.41 21.10
CA GLN A 125 24.19 -3.22 21.76
C GLN A 125 25.60 -3.46 22.31
N HIS A 126 25.90 -4.71 22.69
CA HIS A 126 27.17 -5.13 23.29
C HIS A 126 27.92 -6.15 22.44
N ALA A 127 27.71 -6.15 21.12
CA ALA A 127 28.23 -7.17 20.20
C ALA A 127 29.76 -7.30 20.26
N GLY A 128 30.50 -6.21 20.56
CA GLY A 128 31.95 -6.21 20.69
C GLY A 128 32.48 -7.02 21.88
N GLU A 129 31.66 -7.27 22.90
CA GLU A 129 32.02 -8.06 24.10
C GLU A 129 32.05 -9.59 23.82
N TYR A 130 31.36 -10.03 22.76
CA TYR A 130 31.24 -11.45 22.38
C TYR A 130 32.28 -11.84 21.34
N ALA A 131 33.20 -12.74 21.69
CA ALA A 131 34.26 -13.19 20.81
C ALA A 131 33.74 -13.74 19.46
N VAL A 132 32.60 -14.45 19.47
CA VAL A 132 31.96 -15.04 18.28
C VAL A 132 31.32 -14.01 17.34
N LEU A 133 31.05 -12.77 17.80
CA LEU A 133 30.49 -11.67 17.04
C LEU A 133 31.51 -10.61 16.61
N LYS A 134 32.76 -10.72 17.07
CA LYS A 134 33.80 -9.68 16.94
C LYS A 134 33.98 -9.16 15.51
N SER A 135 33.89 -10.04 14.49
CA SER A 135 34.01 -9.65 13.09
C SER A 135 32.82 -8.83 12.55
N ALA A 136 31.66 -8.94 13.16
CA ALA A 136 30.44 -8.25 12.77
C ALA A 136 30.02 -7.17 13.78
N ALA A 137 30.71 -7.05 14.92
CA ALA A 137 30.30 -6.22 16.05
C ALA A 137 29.95 -4.77 15.63
N GLY A 138 30.83 -4.10 14.90
CA GLY A 138 30.58 -2.72 14.49
C GLY A 138 29.39 -2.54 13.54
N LYS A 139 28.93 -3.60 12.83
CA LYS A 139 27.70 -3.54 12.03
C LYS A 139 26.47 -3.73 12.90
N LEU A 140 26.55 -4.65 13.86
CA LEU A 140 25.49 -4.96 14.82
C LEU A 140 25.21 -3.75 15.74
N GLU A 141 26.26 -3.18 16.31
CA GLU A 141 26.17 -2.00 17.17
C GLU A 141 25.63 -0.77 16.43
N ARG A 142 26.07 -0.52 15.19
CA ARG A 142 25.51 0.55 14.35
C ARG A 142 24.02 0.35 14.07
N PHE A 143 23.57 -0.88 13.84
CA PHE A 143 22.14 -1.14 13.69
C PHE A 143 21.38 -0.89 15.00
N ALA A 144 21.91 -1.32 16.15
CA ALA A 144 21.31 -1.03 17.45
C ALA A 144 21.23 0.48 17.73
N GLN A 145 22.28 1.23 17.39
CA GLN A 145 22.30 2.70 17.50
C GLN A 145 21.27 3.37 16.58
N LEU A 146 21.10 2.86 15.36
CA LEU A 146 20.06 3.35 14.44
C LEU A 146 18.66 3.20 15.06
N ILE A 147 18.35 2.01 15.61
CA ILE A 147 17.03 1.80 16.25
C ILE A 147 16.86 2.69 17.49
N ALA A 148 17.90 2.87 18.30
CA ALA A 148 17.85 3.76 19.45
C ALA A 148 17.59 5.22 19.04
N ALA A 149 18.29 5.72 18.04
CA ALA A 149 18.08 7.08 17.52
C ALA A 149 16.66 7.26 16.94
N LEU A 150 16.16 6.30 16.18
CA LEU A 150 14.79 6.34 15.67
C LEU A 150 13.74 6.31 16.78
N ARG A 151 14.02 5.62 17.89
CA ARG A 151 13.13 5.61 19.05
C ARG A 151 13.05 6.98 19.73
N GLU A 152 14.18 7.66 19.89
CA GLU A 152 14.20 9.04 20.40
C GLU A 152 13.42 10.00 19.48
N MET A 153 13.53 9.80 18.16
CA MET A 153 12.78 10.60 17.18
C MET A 153 11.27 10.33 17.25
N ALA A 154 10.85 9.09 17.52
CA ALA A 154 9.44 8.72 17.63
C ALA A 154 8.72 9.48 18.77
N ASP A 155 9.43 9.76 19.85
CA ASP A 155 8.89 10.52 21.00
C ASP A 155 8.84 12.05 20.74
N ALA A 156 9.56 12.54 19.72
CA ALA A 156 9.76 13.97 19.47
C ALA A 156 9.04 14.50 18.21
N MET A 157 8.59 13.63 17.32
CA MET A 157 8.04 13.98 16.01
C MET A 157 6.60 13.52 15.86
N GLU A 158 5.82 14.19 14.99
CA GLU A 158 4.54 13.64 14.56
C GLU A 158 4.73 12.34 13.78
N LEU A 159 3.79 11.40 13.93
CA LEU A 159 3.92 10.04 13.40
C LEU A 159 4.14 9.98 11.88
N ALA A 160 3.50 10.87 11.11
CA ALA A 160 3.67 10.92 9.66
C ALA A 160 5.07 11.43 9.24
N GLU A 161 5.62 12.41 9.96
CA GLU A 161 6.99 12.92 9.75
C GLU A 161 8.02 11.91 10.25
N PHE A 162 7.73 11.25 11.36
CA PHE A 162 8.57 10.18 11.91
C PHE A 162 8.68 9.02 10.90
N TYR A 163 7.59 8.64 10.23
CA TYR A 163 7.63 7.61 9.19
C TYR A 163 8.57 7.98 8.04
N ASP A 164 8.55 9.23 7.59
CA ASP A 164 9.50 9.72 6.58
C ASP A 164 10.95 9.57 7.07
N ALA A 165 11.22 9.93 8.33
CA ALA A 165 12.53 9.77 8.94
C ALA A 165 12.97 8.30 9.00
N VAL A 166 12.06 7.37 9.33
CA VAL A 166 12.35 5.92 9.29
C VAL A 166 12.72 5.48 7.88
N CYS A 167 11.97 5.89 6.85
CA CYS A 167 12.26 5.58 5.45
C CYS A 167 13.66 6.05 5.02
N GLU A 168 14.05 7.25 5.44
CA GLU A 168 15.34 7.87 5.10
C GLU A 168 16.49 7.23 5.87
N GLN A 169 16.42 7.21 7.20
CA GLN A 169 17.50 6.77 8.09
C GLN A 169 17.83 5.28 7.90
N THR A 170 16.83 4.45 7.63
CA THR A 170 17.04 3.03 7.32
C THR A 170 17.65 2.80 5.94
N SER A 171 17.68 3.81 5.07
CA SER A 171 18.05 3.74 3.66
C SER A 171 17.16 2.78 2.84
N TYR A 172 15.96 2.45 3.32
CA TYR A 172 15.07 1.50 2.66
C TYR A 172 14.58 2.06 1.31
N VAL A 173 14.05 3.28 1.33
CA VAL A 173 13.58 4.00 0.15
C VAL A 173 14.73 4.21 -0.86
N ARG A 174 15.90 4.65 -0.37
CA ARG A 174 17.08 4.87 -1.21
C ARG A 174 17.51 3.58 -1.94
N THR A 175 17.50 2.44 -1.24
CA THR A 175 17.86 1.15 -1.85
C THR A 175 16.91 0.76 -2.98
N LEU A 176 15.60 1.04 -2.85
CA LEU A 176 14.62 0.79 -3.91
C LEU A 176 14.81 1.74 -5.10
N GLN A 177 15.11 3.02 -4.82
CA GLN A 177 15.37 4.03 -5.86
C GLN A 177 16.62 3.71 -6.68
N GLU A 178 17.71 3.28 -6.03
CA GLU A 178 18.97 2.93 -6.69
C GLU A 178 18.83 1.71 -7.62
N LYS A 179 17.96 0.75 -7.31
CA LYS A 179 17.67 -0.38 -8.21
C LYS A 179 16.93 0.06 -9.48
N GLY A 180 15.95 0.93 -9.38
CA GLY A 180 15.26 1.61 -10.46
C GLY A 180 14.46 0.74 -11.44
N ASP A 181 14.40 -0.58 -11.25
CA ASP A 181 13.59 -1.49 -12.06
C ASP A 181 12.09 -1.34 -11.76
N VAL A 182 11.24 -1.94 -12.59
CA VAL A 182 9.77 -1.84 -12.48
C VAL A 182 9.26 -2.38 -11.15
N GLU A 183 9.82 -3.49 -10.68
CA GLU A 183 9.43 -4.11 -9.41
C GLU A 183 9.79 -3.22 -8.23
N SER A 184 11.01 -2.68 -8.19
CA SER A 184 11.47 -1.78 -7.13
C SER A 184 10.67 -0.47 -7.09
N ARG A 185 10.22 0.03 -8.24
CA ARG A 185 9.32 1.18 -8.31
C ARG A 185 7.96 0.89 -7.68
N GLY A 186 7.36 -0.26 -8.02
CA GLY A 186 6.10 -0.68 -7.40
C GLY A 186 6.23 -0.89 -5.88
N ARG A 187 7.36 -1.43 -5.41
CA ARG A 187 7.65 -1.55 -3.98
C ARG A 187 7.81 -0.18 -3.31
N LEU A 188 8.48 0.76 -3.97
CA LEU A 188 8.61 2.13 -3.48
C LEU A 188 7.24 2.80 -3.30
N GLU A 189 6.35 2.67 -4.30
CA GLU A 189 4.97 3.16 -4.21
C GLU A 189 4.23 2.57 -3.01
N ASN A 190 4.38 1.27 -2.74
CA ASN A 190 3.76 0.61 -1.59
C ASN A 190 4.32 1.11 -0.25
N VAL A 191 5.64 1.33 -0.15
CA VAL A 191 6.25 1.93 1.04
C VAL A 191 5.73 3.35 1.26
N GLN A 192 5.65 4.15 0.20
CA GLN A 192 5.12 5.51 0.28
C GLN A 192 3.63 5.52 0.65
N GLU A 193 2.85 4.56 0.13
CA GLU A 193 1.42 4.47 0.40
C GLU A 193 1.10 4.07 1.85
N LEU A 194 1.99 3.37 2.55
CA LEU A 194 1.80 3.10 3.98
C LEU A 194 1.67 4.40 4.80
N LYS A 195 2.25 5.51 4.31
CA LYS A 195 2.06 6.83 4.92
C LYS A 195 0.61 7.31 4.85
N SER A 196 -0.13 6.96 3.79
CA SER A 196 -1.56 7.29 3.70
C SER A 196 -2.37 6.64 4.82
N ASN A 197 -2.03 5.39 5.22
CA ASN A 197 -2.65 4.73 6.39
C ASN A 197 -2.34 5.48 7.69
N ILE A 198 -1.11 5.94 7.86
CA ILE A 198 -0.71 6.72 9.05
C ILE A 198 -1.49 8.05 9.11
N VAL A 199 -1.58 8.78 8.00
CA VAL A 199 -2.33 10.04 7.95
C VAL A 199 -3.81 9.80 8.22
N SER A 200 -4.41 8.78 7.61
CA SER A 200 -5.80 8.40 7.86
C SER A 200 -6.05 8.01 9.32
N PHE A 201 -5.12 7.30 9.95
CA PHE A 201 -5.19 6.96 11.37
C PHE A 201 -5.20 8.23 12.23
N LEU A 202 -4.28 9.16 11.98
CA LEU A 202 -4.19 10.43 12.73
C LEU A 202 -5.45 11.29 12.59
N GLU A 203 -6.09 11.27 11.42
CA GLU A 203 -7.35 11.99 11.18
C GLU A 203 -8.55 11.35 11.87
N ASN A 204 -8.58 10.00 11.94
CA ASN A 204 -9.71 9.25 12.50
C ASN A 204 -9.64 9.05 14.02
N ASP A 205 -8.44 8.97 14.58
CA ASP A 205 -8.21 8.77 16.02
C ASP A 205 -7.11 9.71 16.57
N PRO A 206 -7.40 11.03 16.63
CA PRO A 206 -6.43 12.01 17.11
C PRO A 206 -6.10 11.89 18.60
N GLU A 207 -6.92 11.16 19.39
CA GLU A 207 -6.68 10.95 20.82
C GLU A 207 -5.59 9.88 21.05
N ASP A 208 -5.45 8.89 20.19
CA ASP A 208 -4.40 7.85 20.23
C ASP A 208 -3.39 8.00 19.09
N ALA A 209 -3.00 9.24 18.76
CA ALA A 209 -2.07 9.58 17.67
C ALA A 209 -0.62 9.13 17.98
N THR A 210 -0.45 7.88 18.43
CA THR A 210 0.82 7.28 18.83
C THR A 210 1.26 6.17 17.88
N LEU A 211 2.58 5.89 17.86
CA LEU A 211 3.11 4.74 17.12
C LEU A 211 2.48 3.42 17.60
N SER A 212 2.27 3.27 18.91
CA SER A 212 1.65 2.09 19.49
C SER A 212 0.19 1.94 19.05
N GLY A 213 -0.58 3.05 19.06
CA GLY A 213 -1.97 3.08 18.59
C GLY A 213 -2.09 2.66 17.12
N PHE A 214 -1.26 3.24 16.25
CA PHE A 214 -1.21 2.84 14.84
C PHE A 214 -0.90 1.36 14.65
N LEU A 215 0.10 0.82 15.35
CA LEU A 215 0.45 -0.60 15.24
C LEU A 215 -0.66 -1.52 15.74
N ASN A 216 -1.39 -1.11 16.77
CA ASN A 216 -2.55 -1.85 17.29
C ASN A 216 -3.70 -1.84 16.27
N GLU A 217 -4.00 -0.70 15.63
CA GLU A 217 -5.01 -0.63 14.57
C GLU A 217 -4.66 -1.58 13.41
N ILE A 218 -3.41 -1.54 12.94
CA ILE A 218 -2.97 -2.44 11.87
C ILE A 218 -3.06 -3.91 12.29
N ALA A 219 -2.71 -4.27 13.53
CA ALA A 219 -2.84 -5.63 14.03
C ALA A 219 -4.30 -6.09 14.02
N LEU A 220 -5.22 -5.29 14.56
CA LEU A 220 -6.66 -5.58 14.53
C LEU A 220 -7.18 -5.71 13.09
N TYR A 221 -6.73 -4.83 12.20
CA TYR A 221 -7.09 -4.91 10.79
C TYR A 221 -6.58 -6.20 10.14
N THR A 222 -5.35 -6.62 10.39
CA THR A 222 -4.78 -7.83 9.78
C THR A 222 -5.40 -9.12 10.30
N ASP A 223 -5.79 -9.16 11.58
CA ASP A 223 -6.44 -10.33 12.22
C ASP A 223 -7.88 -10.59 11.71
N LEU A 224 -8.53 -9.60 11.11
CA LEU A 224 -9.84 -9.77 10.47
C LEU A 224 -9.76 -10.59 9.17
N ASP A 225 -8.91 -11.58 9.06
CA ASP A 225 -8.71 -12.31 7.81
C ASP A 225 -10.00 -13.02 7.36
N SER A 226 -10.44 -12.63 6.17
CA SER A 226 -11.58 -13.24 5.49
C SER A 226 -11.20 -14.63 4.99
N ALA A 227 -12.04 -15.61 5.28
CA ALA A 227 -11.92 -16.95 4.73
C ALA A 227 -11.76 -16.88 3.20
N THR A 228 -10.80 -17.59 2.67
CA THR A 228 -10.64 -17.78 1.22
C THR A 228 -11.89 -18.43 0.65
N SER A 229 -12.61 -17.73 -0.20
CA SER A 229 -13.81 -18.21 -0.89
C SER A 229 -13.58 -18.16 -2.39
N ASP A 230 -13.99 -19.21 -3.09
CA ASP A 230 -14.00 -19.22 -4.56
C ASP A 230 -14.97 -18.19 -5.15
N ASN A 231 -15.91 -17.69 -4.33
CA ASN A 231 -16.82 -16.61 -4.68
C ASN A 231 -16.35 -15.32 -4.01
N CYS A 232 -15.45 -14.59 -4.65
CA CYS A 232 -14.89 -13.33 -4.18
C CYS A 232 -14.75 -12.32 -5.31
N VAL A 233 -14.73 -11.04 -4.98
CA VAL A 233 -14.46 -9.95 -5.92
C VAL A 233 -12.99 -9.99 -6.35
N THR A 234 -12.72 -9.78 -7.62
CA THR A 234 -11.37 -9.78 -8.14
C THR A 234 -10.83 -8.36 -8.26
N MET A 235 -9.67 -8.09 -7.65
CA MET A 235 -8.93 -6.83 -7.76
C MET A 235 -7.63 -7.06 -8.51
N MET A 236 -7.30 -6.20 -9.47
CA MET A 236 -6.05 -6.32 -10.22
C MET A 236 -5.66 -5.02 -10.89
N THR A 237 -4.43 -4.94 -11.34
CA THR A 237 -4.02 -3.84 -12.23
C THR A 237 -4.66 -4.00 -13.60
N MET A 238 -4.85 -2.90 -14.33
CA MET A 238 -5.35 -2.93 -15.70
C MET A 238 -4.49 -3.81 -16.61
N HIS A 239 -3.18 -3.86 -16.38
CA HIS A 239 -2.25 -4.72 -17.13
C HIS A 239 -2.53 -6.21 -16.90
N SER A 240 -2.83 -6.59 -15.67
CA SER A 240 -3.13 -7.99 -15.31
C SER A 240 -4.48 -8.45 -15.84
N ALA A 241 -5.35 -7.53 -16.23
CA ALA A 241 -6.69 -7.84 -16.74
C ALA A 241 -6.70 -8.31 -18.21
N LYS A 242 -5.56 -8.25 -18.91
CA LYS A 242 -5.47 -8.65 -20.31
C LYS A 242 -5.87 -10.12 -20.49
N GLY A 243 -6.87 -10.38 -21.35
CA GLY A 243 -7.40 -11.73 -21.64
C GLY A 243 -8.47 -12.22 -20.65
N LEU A 244 -8.75 -11.49 -19.57
CA LEU A 244 -9.83 -11.81 -18.64
C LEU A 244 -11.08 -10.97 -18.99
N GLU A 245 -12.26 -11.47 -18.60
CA GLU A 245 -13.52 -10.75 -18.81
C GLU A 245 -14.49 -11.03 -17.65
N PHE A 246 -15.24 -10.00 -17.25
CA PHE A 246 -16.16 -10.06 -16.11
C PHE A 246 -17.52 -9.45 -16.48
N PRO A 247 -18.62 -9.94 -15.91
CA PRO A 247 -19.93 -9.31 -16.09
C PRO A 247 -19.94 -7.83 -15.71
N CYS A 248 -19.36 -7.48 -14.54
CA CYS A 248 -19.27 -6.12 -14.03
C CYS A 248 -17.82 -5.72 -13.79
N VAL A 249 -17.41 -4.58 -14.34
CA VAL A 249 -16.07 -4.02 -14.15
C VAL A 249 -16.15 -2.61 -13.61
N TYR A 250 -15.35 -2.35 -12.58
CA TYR A 250 -15.08 -1.04 -12.02
C TYR A 250 -13.65 -0.64 -12.37
N VAL A 251 -13.47 0.47 -13.07
CA VAL A 251 -12.16 1.06 -13.37
C VAL A 251 -12.01 2.29 -12.47
N VAL A 252 -11.13 2.23 -11.47
CA VAL A 252 -11.03 3.24 -10.43
C VAL A 252 -9.82 4.16 -10.61
N GLY A 253 -9.95 5.40 -10.11
CA GLY A 253 -8.87 6.38 -10.16
C GLY A 253 -8.54 6.81 -11.57
N VAL A 254 -9.56 7.03 -12.41
CA VAL A 254 -9.39 7.50 -13.78
C VAL A 254 -9.19 9.03 -13.77
N GLU A 255 -7.96 9.44 -13.38
CA GLU A 255 -7.58 10.81 -13.07
C GLU A 255 -6.25 11.18 -13.73
N GLU A 256 -6.09 12.43 -14.13
CA GLU A 256 -4.80 12.96 -14.58
C GLU A 256 -3.74 12.79 -13.48
N GLY A 257 -2.54 12.37 -13.88
CA GLY A 257 -1.44 12.06 -12.98
C GLY A 257 -1.44 10.63 -12.44
N ILE A 258 -2.58 9.90 -12.52
CA ILE A 258 -2.70 8.48 -12.19
C ILE A 258 -2.90 7.67 -13.47
N PHE A 259 -3.89 8.02 -14.26
CA PHE A 259 -4.23 7.37 -15.51
C PHE A 259 -4.77 8.39 -16.54
N PRO A 260 -3.91 8.93 -17.42
CA PRO A 260 -2.50 8.63 -17.59
C PRO A 260 -1.63 9.08 -16.39
N GLY A 261 -0.53 8.32 -16.16
CA GLY A 261 0.42 8.62 -15.08
C GLY A 261 1.16 9.94 -15.30
N GLU A 262 1.57 10.62 -14.22
CA GLU A 262 2.22 11.93 -14.28
C GLU A 262 3.46 11.95 -15.21
N ARG A 263 4.26 10.88 -15.20
CA ARG A 263 5.49 10.79 -15.99
C ARG A 263 5.25 10.76 -17.50
N VAL A 264 4.12 10.17 -17.91
CA VAL A 264 3.79 9.99 -19.33
C VAL A 264 2.92 11.13 -19.87
N ARG A 265 2.40 11.99 -19.01
CA ARG A 265 1.42 13.02 -19.32
C ARG A 265 1.84 13.95 -20.48
N TYR A 266 3.13 14.16 -20.65
CA TYR A 266 3.72 15.06 -21.65
C TYR A 266 4.43 14.32 -22.79
N ASN A 267 4.28 12.99 -22.89
CA ASN A 267 4.82 12.17 -23.97
C ASN A 267 3.67 11.53 -24.74
N ASP A 268 3.40 12.05 -25.93
CA ASP A 268 2.24 11.61 -26.74
C ASP A 268 2.25 10.11 -27.04
N GLU A 269 3.42 9.51 -27.31
CA GLU A 269 3.51 8.07 -27.60
C GLU A 269 3.16 7.23 -26.37
N GLU A 270 3.62 7.65 -25.18
CA GLU A 270 3.30 6.97 -23.93
C GLU A 270 1.83 7.17 -23.51
N VAL A 271 1.27 8.37 -23.78
CA VAL A 271 -0.18 8.63 -23.57
C VAL A 271 -1.03 7.74 -24.48
N GLU A 272 -0.60 7.50 -25.74
CA GLU A 272 -1.31 6.57 -26.63
C GLU A 272 -1.27 5.13 -26.10
N GLU A 273 -0.19 4.70 -25.47
CA GLU A 273 -0.16 3.36 -24.85
C GLU A 273 -1.07 3.28 -23.62
N GLU A 274 -1.12 4.32 -22.78
CA GLU A 274 -2.09 4.41 -21.68
C GLU A 274 -3.54 4.43 -22.21
N ARG A 275 -3.80 5.10 -23.36
CA ARG A 275 -5.13 5.07 -24.01
C ARG A 275 -5.50 3.66 -24.47
N ARG A 276 -4.56 2.90 -25.06
CA ARG A 276 -4.79 1.49 -25.39
C ARG A 276 -5.07 0.66 -24.15
N LEU A 277 -4.38 0.91 -23.06
CA LEU A 277 -4.64 0.26 -21.78
C LEU A 277 -6.04 0.60 -21.25
N CYS A 278 -6.48 1.86 -21.40
CA CYS A 278 -7.84 2.27 -21.06
C CYS A 278 -8.89 1.49 -21.86
N TYR A 279 -8.69 1.41 -23.17
CA TYR A 279 -9.56 0.61 -24.05
C TYR A 279 -9.60 -0.87 -23.62
N VAL A 280 -8.43 -1.45 -23.30
CA VAL A 280 -8.37 -2.83 -22.81
C VAL A 280 -9.17 -2.95 -21.51
N ALA A 281 -9.01 -2.05 -20.54
CA ALA A 281 -9.74 -2.08 -19.27
C ALA A 281 -11.26 -1.99 -19.48
N MET A 282 -11.72 -1.08 -20.36
CA MET A 282 -13.14 -0.92 -20.69
C MET A 282 -13.72 -2.19 -21.30
N THR A 283 -12.99 -2.84 -22.22
CA THR A 283 -13.45 -4.06 -22.91
C THR A 283 -13.44 -5.32 -22.04
N ARG A 284 -13.01 -5.22 -20.79
CA ARG A 284 -13.13 -6.35 -19.82
C ARG A 284 -14.55 -6.52 -19.29
N ALA A 285 -15.40 -5.51 -19.44
CA ALA A 285 -16.79 -5.55 -19.01
C ALA A 285 -17.69 -6.18 -20.07
N LYS A 286 -18.42 -7.24 -19.68
CA LYS A 286 -19.41 -7.90 -20.56
C LYS A 286 -20.78 -7.21 -20.52
N GLU A 287 -21.20 -6.76 -19.33
CA GLU A 287 -22.54 -6.24 -19.09
C GLU A 287 -22.52 -4.80 -18.59
N ARG A 288 -21.68 -4.52 -17.58
CA ARG A 288 -21.66 -3.22 -16.93
C ARG A 288 -20.23 -2.72 -16.69
N LEU A 289 -19.98 -1.51 -17.17
CA LEU A 289 -18.76 -0.77 -16.93
C LEU A 289 -19.08 0.45 -16.05
N THR A 290 -18.32 0.60 -14.96
CA THR A 290 -18.32 1.79 -14.13
C THR A 290 -16.89 2.33 -14.05
N MET A 291 -16.71 3.60 -14.35
CA MET A 291 -15.43 4.30 -14.20
C MET A 291 -15.56 5.36 -13.12
N THR A 292 -14.55 5.51 -12.28
CA THR A 292 -14.60 6.47 -11.17
C THR A 292 -13.42 7.42 -11.20
N CYS A 293 -13.66 8.65 -10.76
CA CYS A 293 -12.64 9.65 -10.47
C CYS A 293 -13.02 10.42 -9.20
N THR A 294 -12.06 11.04 -8.55
CA THR A 294 -12.27 11.81 -7.33
C THR A 294 -12.07 13.31 -7.58
N ARG A 295 -12.52 14.14 -6.64
CA ARG A 295 -12.22 15.60 -6.63
C ARG A 295 -10.89 15.90 -5.97
N GLN A 296 -10.53 15.08 -4.99
CA GLN A 296 -9.24 15.08 -4.34
C GLN A 296 -8.86 13.65 -3.99
N ARG A 297 -7.59 13.37 -3.95
CA ARG A 297 -7.08 12.05 -3.59
C ARG A 297 -5.87 12.17 -2.69
N MET A 298 -5.84 11.36 -1.64
CA MET A 298 -4.64 11.12 -0.87
C MET A 298 -3.85 9.98 -1.51
N LEU A 299 -2.61 10.25 -1.87
CA LEU A 299 -1.63 9.27 -2.29
C LEU A 299 -0.31 9.58 -1.59
N PHE A 300 0.34 8.55 -1.08
CA PHE A 300 1.64 8.67 -0.42
C PHE A 300 1.64 9.67 0.74
N GLY A 301 0.51 9.72 1.48
CA GLY A 301 0.29 10.61 2.61
C GLY A 301 0.10 12.08 2.26
N ARG A 302 -0.22 12.40 1.00
CA ARG A 302 -0.48 13.77 0.55
C ARG A 302 -1.79 13.86 -0.19
N THR A 303 -2.67 14.74 0.25
CA THR A 303 -3.92 15.03 -0.45
C THR A 303 -3.67 16.09 -1.52
N SER A 304 -4.11 15.80 -2.73
CA SER A 304 -4.08 16.72 -3.87
C SER A 304 -5.43 16.80 -4.56
N VAL A 305 -5.71 17.94 -5.20
CA VAL A 305 -6.87 18.07 -6.07
C VAL A 305 -6.66 17.18 -7.29
N SER A 306 -7.68 16.39 -7.62
CA SER A 306 -7.69 15.50 -8.78
C SER A 306 -8.49 16.11 -9.92
N GLU A 307 -7.98 15.94 -11.13
CA GLU A 307 -8.70 16.25 -12.37
C GLU A 307 -9.14 14.94 -13.03
N PRO A 308 -10.38 14.85 -13.57
CA PRO A 308 -10.77 13.70 -14.35
C PRO A 308 -9.80 13.44 -15.49
N SER A 309 -9.49 12.18 -15.76
CA SER A 309 -8.65 11.79 -16.89
C SER A 309 -9.22 12.29 -18.23
N ARG A 310 -8.35 12.74 -19.12
CA ARG A 310 -8.69 13.03 -20.52
C ARG A 310 -9.40 11.86 -21.21
N PHE A 311 -9.14 10.62 -20.82
CA PHE A 311 -9.78 9.45 -21.36
C PHE A 311 -11.28 9.38 -21.04
N LEU A 312 -11.73 9.97 -19.94
CA LEU A 312 -13.16 10.08 -19.63
C LEU A 312 -13.85 11.13 -20.53
N GLU A 313 -13.16 12.18 -20.89
CA GLU A 313 -13.69 13.25 -21.73
C GLU A 313 -13.77 12.85 -23.21
N GLU A 314 -12.97 11.85 -23.62
CA GLU A 314 -13.02 11.27 -24.97
C GLU A 314 -14.24 10.35 -25.19
N VAL A 315 -14.94 9.96 -24.11
CA VAL A 315 -16.14 9.12 -24.21
C VAL A 315 -17.32 9.97 -24.68
N PRO A 316 -17.98 9.58 -25.81
CA PRO A 316 -19.16 10.28 -26.27
C PRO A 316 -20.27 10.33 -25.20
N SER A 317 -20.89 11.50 -25.02
CA SER A 317 -21.89 11.73 -23.97
C SER A 317 -23.11 10.82 -24.07
N GLU A 318 -23.47 10.38 -25.28
CA GLU A 318 -24.55 9.42 -25.52
C GLU A 318 -24.23 8.00 -25.01
N ASN A 319 -22.98 7.69 -24.76
CA ASN A 319 -22.54 6.37 -24.31
C ASN A 319 -22.26 6.29 -22.80
N ALA A 320 -22.33 7.41 -22.10
CA ALA A 320 -22.02 7.48 -20.68
C ALA A 320 -22.96 8.38 -19.87
N ASP A 321 -23.46 7.83 -18.78
CA ASP A 321 -24.12 8.60 -17.73
C ASP A 321 -23.05 9.09 -16.74
N TRP A 322 -22.78 10.41 -16.73
CA TRP A 322 -21.79 10.98 -15.81
C TRP A 322 -22.49 11.62 -14.61
N VAL A 323 -22.32 11.00 -13.44
CA VAL A 323 -22.90 11.43 -12.18
C VAL A 323 -21.85 12.14 -11.33
N GLY A 324 -22.18 13.35 -10.83
CA GLY A 324 -21.32 14.14 -9.96
C GLY A 324 -20.27 14.99 -10.69
N ARG A 325 -20.35 15.10 -12.02
CA ARG A 325 -19.51 16.01 -12.82
C ARG A 325 -19.69 17.45 -12.30
N GLN A 326 -18.57 18.13 -12.01
CA GLN A 326 -18.63 19.57 -11.74
C GLN A 326 -18.98 20.29 -13.05
N ALA A 327 -19.89 21.24 -12.99
CA ALA A 327 -20.06 22.18 -14.10
C ALA A 327 -18.73 22.92 -14.26
N GLN A 328 -18.10 22.81 -15.42
CA GLN A 328 -16.96 23.66 -15.74
C GLN A 328 -17.43 25.09 -15.62
N GLY A 329 -16.88 25.85 -14.67
CA GLY A 329 -17.16 27.28 -14.54
C GLY A 329 -16.76 27.94 -15.86
N THR A 330 -17.75 28.55 -16.50
CA THR A 330 -17.57 29.43 -17.65
C THR A 330 -16.76 30.67 -17.28
#